data_eb74ca6c1481375005ea40f86ca6d7c1
#
_entry.id   eb74ca6c1481375005ea40f86ca6d7c1
#
_cell.length_a   1.000
_cell.length_b   1.000
_cell.length_c   1.000
_cell.angle_alpha   90.00
_cell.angle_beta   90.00
_cell.angle_gamma   90.00
#
_symmetry.space_group_name_H-M   'P 1'
#
loop_
_entity.id
_entity.type
_entity.pdbx_description
1 polymer ?
#
loop_
_entity_poly.entity_id
_entity_poly.type
_entity_poly.pdbx_seq_one_letter_code
_entity_poly.pdbx_strand_id
1 'polypeptide(L)'
;MLAVHDLELRVGARLLLQDVNFRVERGDKIGLVGRNGAGKTTLTRILAGEGGVPSGGTIDRHGEIGYLPQDPRSGDPEQLARTRILDARGLGTVTQEMTTAHEDMASDDSAVSDAAMKRYGALEDRFLAAGGYAAEAEAATIASNLS
;
A
#
# COMPACT_ATOMS: atom_id res chain seq x y z
N MET A 1 4.94 -15.00 2.74
CA MET A 1 5.78 -15.75 1.80
C MET A 1 5.69 -15.07 0.44
N LEU A 2 6.80 -14.89 -0.25
CA LEU A 2 6.88 -14.38 -1.62
C LEU A 2 7.61 -15.43 -2.46
N ALA A 3 7.05 -15.85 -3.58
CA ALA A 3 7.71 -16.74 -4.52
C ALA A 3 7.72 -16.10 -5.92
N VAL A 4 8.83 -16.24 -6.61
CA VAL A 4 9.07 -15.68 -7.94
C VAL A 4 9.51 -16.81 -8.86
N HIS A 5 8.83 -16.92 -10.00
CA HIS A 5 9.05 -17.98 -10.98
C HIS A 5 9.25 -17.39 -12.37
N ASP A 6 10.40 -17.72 -12.97
CA ASP A 6 10.81 -17.39 -14.34
C ASP A 6 10.62 -15.89 -14.67
N LEU A 7 10.89 -15.02 -13.68
CA LEU A 7 10.62 -13.61 -13.79
C LEU A 7 11.48 -12.95 -14.87
N GLU A 8 10.80 -12.27 -15.79
CA GLU A 8 11.42 -11.40 -16.78
C GLU A 8 11.01 -9.95 -16.53
N LEU A 9 11.99 -9.04 -16.47
CA LEU A 9 11.76 -7.60 -16.34
C LEU A 9 12.40 -6.86 -17.49
N ARG A 10 11.59 -5.93 -18.08
CA ARG A 10 12.05 -4.99 -19.12
C ARG A 10 11.69 -3.56 -18.74
N VAL A 11 12.50 -2.63 -19.19
CA VAL A 11 12.19 -1.20 -19.18
C VAL A 11 12.29 -0.70 -20.62
N GLY A 12 11.14 -0.45 -21.23
CA GLY A 12 11.05 -0.26 -22.66
C GLY A 12 11.55 -1.51 -23.41
N ALA A 13 12.45 -1.33 -24.36
CA ALA A 13 13.08 -2.43 -25.10
C ALA A 13 14.24 -3.12 -24.35
N ARG A 14 14.69 -2.56 -23.21
CA ARG A 14 15.86 -3.07 -22.48
C ARG A 14 15.47 -4.19 -21.54
N LEU A 15 16.05 -5.37 -21.71
CA LEU A 15 15.98 -6.47 -20.77
C LEU A 15 16.85 -6.15 -19.54
N LEU A 16 16.26 -6.23 -18.34
CA LEU A 16 16.95 -6.02 -17.07
C LEU A 16 17.24 -7.35 -16.37
N LEU A 17 16.25 -8.23 -16.31
CA LEU A 17 16.34 -9.52 -15.64
C LEU A 17 15.63 -10.57 -16.49
N GLN A 18 16.14 -11.81 -16.48
CA GLN A 18 15.55 -12.94 -17.17
C GLN A 18 15.75 -14.21 -16.34
N ASP A 19 14.77 -15.11 -16.40
CA ASP A 19 14.78 -16.43 -15.76
C ASP A 19 15.08 -16.37 -14.26
N VAL A 20 14.58 -15.33 -13.57
CA VAL A 20 14.84 -15.13 -12.14
C VAL A 20 13.87 -15.97 -11.32
N ASN A 21 14.41 -16.84 -10.49
CA ASN A 21 13.68 -17.72 -9.60
C ASN A 21 14.20 -17.56 -8.17
N PHE A 22 13.34 -17.24 -7.23
CA PHE A 22 13.67 -17.22 -5.80
C PHE A 22 12.43 -17.25 -4.93
N ARG A 23 12.62 -17.55 -3.64
CA ARG A 23 11.59 -17.53 -2.61
C ARG A 23 12.08 -16.73 -1.39
N VAL A 24 11.15 -16.05 -0.74
CA VAL A 24 11.37 -15.38 0.54
C VAL A 24 10.37 -15.92 1.54
N GLU A 25 10.86 -16.45 2.64
CA GLU A 25 10.05 -17.02 3.71
C GLU A 25 10.02 -16.11 4.94
N ARG A 26 9.20 -16.47 5.92
CA ARG A 26 9.12 -15.71 7.16
C ARG A 26 10.44 -15.77 7.92
N GLY A 27 10.99 -14.60 8.23
CA GLY A 27 12.27 -14.46 8.94
C GLY A 27 13.48 -14.30 8.04
N ASP A 28 13.36 -14.50 6.73
CA ASP A 28 14.45 -14.28 5.80
C ASP A 28 14.86 -12.82 5.74
N LYS A 29 16.16 -12.58 5.58
CA LYS A 29 16.77 -11.27 5.34
C LYS A 29 17.61 -11.37 4.07
N ILE A 30 17.09 -10.82 2.98
CA ILE A 30 17.71 -10.93 1.66
C ILE A 30 18.28 -9.58 1.24
N GLY A 31 19.57 -9.54 0.90
CA GLY A 31 20.25 -8.37 0.32
C GLY A 31 20.22 -8.42 -1.21
N LEU A 32 19.68 -7.39 -1.85
CA LEU A 32 19.72 -7.22 -3.29
C LEU A 32 20.89 -6.33 -3.68
N VAL A 33 21.92 -6.89 -4.28
CA VAL A 33 23.14 -6.19 -4.68
C VAL A 33 23.29 -6.12 -6.19
N GLY A 34 23.97 -5.10 -6.68
CA GLY A 34 24.21 -4.91 -8.11
C GLY A 34 24.56 -3.45 -8.45
N ARG A 35 25.04 -3.23 -9.67
CA ARG A 35 25.42 -1.91 -10.18
C ARG A 35 24.21 -0.96 -10.23
N ASN A 36 24.47 0.35 -10.25
CA ASN A 36 23.42 1.34 -10.49
C ASN A 36 22.82 1.13 -11.89
N GLY A 37 21.49 1.24 -11.99
CA GLY A 37 20.75 0.95 -13.23
C GLY A 37 20.54 -0.54 -13.54
N ALA A 38 20.93 -1.47 -12.66
CA ALA A 38 20.69 -2.91 -12.84
C ALA A 38 19.25 -3.37 -12.63
N GLY A 39 18.33 -2.45 -12.29
CA GLY A 39 16.91 -2.80 -12.09
C GLY A 39 16.52 -3.14 -10.67
N LYS A 40 17.39 -2.93 -9.65
CA LYS A 40 17.09 -3.24 -8.24
C LYS A 40 15.80 -2.59 -7.75
N THR A 41 15.67 -1.28 -7.93
CA THR A 41 14.48 -0.52 -7.52
C THR A 41 13.24 -0.94 -8.32
N THR A 42 13.40 -1.24 -9.62
CA THR A 42 12.31 -1.75 -10.44
C THR A 42 11.80 -3.09 -9.94
N LEU A 43 12.73 -4.01 -9.62
CA LEU A 43 12.39 -5.31 -9.05
C LEU A 43 11.66 -5.15 -7.71
N THR A 44 12.19 -4.38 -6.76
CA THR A 44 11.56 -4.21 -5.44
C THR A 44 10.17 -3.60 -5.54
N ARG A 45 9.93 -2.62 -6.42
CA ARG A 45 8.61 -2.04 -6.67
C ARG A 45 7.63 -3.05 -7.26
N ILE A 46 8.07 -3.85 -8.23
CA ILE A 46 7.25 -4.91 -8.83
C ILE A 46 6.93 -6.00 -7.80
N LEU A 47 7.89 -6.40 -6.97
CA LEU A 47 7.67 -7.36 -5.87
C LEU A 47 6.64 -6.83 -4.86
N ALA A 48 6.66 -5.54 -4.58
CA ALA A 48 5.69 -4.87 -3.71
C ALA A 48 4.29 -4.72 -4.33
N GLY A 49 4.17 -4.84 -5.65
CA GLY A 49 2.91 -4.58 -6.35
C GLY A 49 2.71 -3.11 -6.74
N GLU A 50 3.73 -2.25 -6.54
CA GLU A 50 3.66 -0.81 -6.82
C GLU A 50 4.24 -0.40 -8.18
N GLY A 51 4.77 -1.32 -8.94
CA GLY A 51 5.59 -1.03 -10.12
C GLY A 51 5.21 -1.75 -11.40
N GLY A 52 4.00 -1.70 -11.86
CA GLY A 52 3.60 -2.36 -13.10
C GLY A 52 3.62 -3.90 -13.01
N VAL A 53 3.49 -4.56 -14.15
CA VAL A 53 3.53 -6.02 -14.25
C VAL A 53 4.87 -6.49 -14.83
N PRO A 54 5.37 -7.66 -14.44
CA PRO A 54 6.54 -8.25 -15.06
C PRO A 54 6.29 -8.54 -16.55
N SER A 55 7.34 -8.53 -17.34
CA SER A 55 7.28 -8.85 -18.79
C SER A 55 7.07 -10.33 -19.02
N GLY A 56 7.41 -11.18 -18.05
CA GLY A 56 7.21 -12.63 -18.06
C GLY A 56 7.38 -13.20 -16.66
N GLY A 57 6.93 -14.44 -16.48
CA GLY A 57 6.97 -15.13 -15.20
C GLY A 57 5.83 -14.77 -14.26
N THR A 58 5.88 -15.27 -13.02
CA THR A 58 4.86 -15.03 -11.99
C THR A 58 5.47 -14.63 -10.65
N ILE A 59 4.68 -13.87 -9.88
CA ILE A 59 5.02 -13.48 -8.51
C ILE A 59 3.84 -13.85 -7.62
N ASP A 60 4.05 -14.86 -6.76
CA ASP A 60 3.06 -15.29 -5.79
C ASP A 60 3.31 -14.59 -4.45
N ARG A 61 2.31 -13.83 -3.99
CA ARG A 61 2.36 -13.05 -2.76
C ARG A 61 1.37 -13.61 -1.75
N HIS A 62 1.86 -14.04 -0.60
CA HIS A 62 1.04 -14.51 0.51
C HIS A 62 1.23 -13.63 1.73
N GLY A 63 0.19 -12.87 2.08
CA GLY A 63 0.19 -11.86 3.14
C GLY A 63 0.41 -10.45 2.62
N GLU A 64 0.51 -9.51 3.55
CA GLU A 64 0.75 -8.09 3.25
C GLU A 64 2.23 -7.84 2.93
N ILE A 65 2.48 -6.96 1.96
CA ILE A 65 3.83 -6.53 1.58
C ILE A 65 3.89 -5.01 1.74
N GLY A 66 4.76 -4.56 2.63
CA GLY A 66 5.11 -3.15 2.76
C GLY A 66 6.30 -2.79 1.86
N TYR A 67 6.24 -1.65 1.20
CA TYR A 67 7.35 -1.09 0.43
C TYR A 67 7.83 0.23 1.05
N LEU A 68 9.12 0.32 1.34
CA LEU A 68 9.75 1.56 1.78
C LEU A 68 10.58 2.12 0.61
N PRO A 69 10.15 3.21 -0.04
CA PRO A 69 10.91 3.82 -1.12
C PRO A 69 12.23 4.44 -0.62
N GLN A 70 13.23 4.49 -1.50
CA GLN A 70 14.53 5.09 -1.18
C GLN A 70 14.43 6.60 -0.92
N ASP A 71 13.52 7.30 -1.59
CA ASP A 71 13.19 8.70 -1.36
C ASP A 71 11.76 8.81 -0.81
N PRO A 72 11.59 9.01 0.50
CA PRO A 72 10.28 9.15 1.11
C PRO A 72 9.61 10.50 0.79
N ARG A 73 10.31 11.46 0.16
CA ARG A 73 9.78 12.79 -0.19
C ARG A 73 8.84 12.78 -1.39
N SER A 74 8.53 11.62 -1.96
CA SER A 74 7.60 11.46 -3.09
C SER A 74 6.11 11.60 -2.73
N GLY A 75 5.78 12.01 -1.51
CA GLY A 75 4.41 12.26 -1.07
C GLY A 75 4.03 13.75 -1.11
N ASP A 76 2.75 14.02 -0.91
CA ASP A 76 2.23 15.37 -0.75
C ASP A 76 2.81 16.01 0.53
N PRO A 77 3.58 17.11 0.44
CA PRO A 77 4.16 17.77 1.60
C PRO A 77 3.10 18.42 2.52
N GLU A 78 1.91 18.70 2.01
CA GLU A 78 0.80 19.25 2.78
C GLU A 78 -0.02 18.18 3.52
N GLN A 79 0.21 16.91 3.22
CA GLN A 79 -0.46 15.80 3.88
C GLN A 79 0.01 15.67 5.33
N LEU A 80 -0.95 15.62 6.27
CA LEU A 80 -0.64 15.38 7.68
C LEU A 80 0.07 14.03 7.88
N ALA A 81 1.09 14.02 8.74
CA ALA A 81 1.86 12.81 9.06
C ALA A 81 0.96 11.64 9.51
N ARG A 82 -0.08 11.92 10.32
CA ARG A 82 -1.08 10.93 10.74
C ARG A 82 -1.78 10.28 9.55
N THR A 83 -2.27 11.09 8.60
CA THR A 83 -2.95 10.58 7.40
C THR A 83 -2.02 9.71 6.58
N ARG A 84 -0.77 10.12 6.40
CA ARG A 84 0.24 9.36 5.67
C ARG A 84 0.55 8.00 6.31
N ILE A 85 0.57 7.95 7.64
CA ILE A 85 0.77 6.68 8.37
C ILE A 85 -0.44 5.76 8.18
N LEU A 86 -1.66 6.30 8.22
CA LEU A 86 -2.89 5.54 7.98
C LEU A 86 -3.00 5.07 6.53
N ASP A 87 -2.57 5.89 5.56
CA ASP A 87 -2.51 5.51 4.14
C ASP A 87 -1.60 4.31 3.89
N ALA A 88 -0.46 4.25 4.59
CA ALA A 88 0.45 3.12 4.51
C ALA A 88 -0.18 1.78 4.96
N ARG A 89 -1.28 1.84 5.73
CA ARG A 89 -2.10 0.69 6.14
C ARG A 89 -3.37 0.51 5.29
N GLY A 90 -3.55 1.31 4.24
CA GLY A 90 -4.76 1.30 3.41
C GLY A 90 -6.00 1.87 4.11
N LEU A 91 -5.83 2.55 5.25
CA LEU A 91 -6.92 3.13 6.04
C LEU A 91 -7.28 4.56 5.64
N GLY A 92 -6.37 5.29 4.97
CA GLY A 92 -6.59 6.69 4.62
C GLY A 92 -7.80 6.88 3.71
N THR A 93 -7.91 6.08 2.65
CA THR A 93 -9.07 6.12 1.73
C THR A 93 -10.36 5.78 2.46
N VAL A 94 -10.36 4.74 3.31
CA VAL A 94 -11.55 4.32 4.07
C VAL A 94 -11.99 5.43 5.02
N THR A 95 -11.06 6.07 5.73
CA THR A 95 -11.37 7.18 6.64
C THR A 95 -11.93 8.38 5.89
N GLN A 96 -11.41 8.71 4.72
CA GLN A 96 -11.92 9.80 3.89
C GLN A 96 -13.32 9.50 3.36
N GLU A 97 -13.56 8.28 2.87
CA GLU A 97 -14.89 7.84 2.41
C GLU A 97 -15.92 7.83 3.56
N MET A 98 -15.51 7.47 4.79
CA MET A 98 -16.37 7.54 5.98
C MET A 98 -16.74 8.99 6.30
N THR A 99 -15.80 9.93 6.22
CA THR A 99 -16.06 11.36 6.45
C THR A 99 -17.09 11.88 5.43
N THR A 100 -16.89 11.58 4.14
CA THR A 100 -17.84 11.98 3.09
C THR A 100 -19.22 11.35 3.30
N ALA A 101 -19.27 10.06 3.66
CA ALA A 101 -20.53 9.40 3.94
C ALA A 101 -21.26 10.03 5.16
N HIS A 102 -20.49 10.41 6.19
CA HIS A 102 -21.03 11.10 7.36
C HIS A 102 -21.62 12.47 7.01
N GLU A 103 -20.96 13.25 6.15
CA GLU A 103 -21.46 14.52 5.63
C GLU A 103 -22.76 14.32 4.82
N ASP A 104 -22.79 13.31 3.93
CA ASP A 104 -23.96 12.99 3.11
C ASP A 104 -25.18 12.54 3.95
N MET A 105 -24.98 11.97 5.15
CA MET A 105 -26.05 11.59 6.08
C MET A 105 -26.84 12.81 6.59
N ALA A 106 -26.25 14.00 6.55
CA ALA A 106 -26.92 15.25 6.92
C ALA A 106 -27.72 15.89 5.77
N SER A 107 -27.83 15.20 4.61
CA SER A 107 -28.60 15.69 3.46
C SER A 107 -30.10 15.77 3.76
N ASP A 108 -30.76 16.82 3.29
CA ASP A 108 -32.23 16.98 3.35
C ASP A 108 -32.96 15.98 2.45
N ASP A 109 -32.28 15.38 1.47
CA ASP A 109 -32.82 14.31 0.63
C ASP A 109 -32.69 12.97 1.36
N SER A 110 -33.84 12.41 1.72
CA SER A 110 -33.91 11.13 2.46
C SER A 110 -33.26 9.96 1.70
N ALA A 111 -33.34 9.93 0.36
CA ALA A 111 -32.74 8.88 -0.43
C ALA A 111 -31.20 8.96 -0.38
N VAL A 112 -30.64 10.16 -0.38
CA VAL A 112 -29.18 10.40 -0.22
C VAL A 112 -28.74 10.02 1.19
N SER A 113 -29.48 10.46 2.22
CA SER A 113 -29.18 10.17 3.62
C SER A 113 -29.23 8.67 3.91
N ASP A 114 -30.25 7.94 3.43
CA ASP A 114 -30.36 6.48 3.62
C ASP A 114 -29.25 5.70 2.91
N ALA A 115 -28.87 6.13 1.70
CA ALA A 115 -27.76 5.54 0.97
C ALA A 115 -26.41 5.78 1.67
N ALA A 116 -26.22 6.98 2.19
CA ALA A 116 -25.04 7.37 2.94
C ALA A 116 -24.88 6.57 4.25
N MET A 117 -25.98 6.35 4.97
CA MET A 117 -26.01 5.55 6.20
C MET A 117 -25.57 4.09 5.94
N LYS A 118 -26.08 3.48 4.87
CA LYS A 118 -25.68 2.12 4.48
C LYS A 118 -24.20 2.06 4.08
N ARG A 119 -23.75 3.06 3.32
CA ARG A 119 -22.33 3.17 2.91
C ARG A 119 -21.41 3.34 4.10
N TYR A 120 -21.79 4.19 5.06
CA TYR A 120 -21.02 4.40 6.29
C TYR A 120 -20.88 3.11 7.09
N GLY A 121 -21.95 2.34 7.30
CA GLY A 121 -21.88 1.06 8.01
C GLY A 121 -20.92 0.06 7.35
N ALA A 122 -20.97 -0.08 6.02
CA ALA A 122 -20.06 -0.95 5.29
C ALA A 122 -18.59 -0.49 5.37
N LEU A 123 -18.34 0.81 5.40
CA LEU A 123 -17.02 1.39 5.56
C LEU A 123 -16.49 1.20 6.99
N GLU A 124 -17.36 1.34 8.00
CA GLU A 124 -17.03 1.10 9.40
C GLU A 124 -16.62 -0.35 9.64
N ASP A 125 -17.34 -1.32 9.07
CA ASP A 125 -16.96 -2.73 9.14
C ASP A 125 -15.55 -2.97 8.52
N ARG A 126 -15.27 -2.35 7.38
CA ARG A 126 -13.93 -2.43 6.75
C ARG A 126 -12.85 -1.77 7.62
N PHE A 127 -13.15 -0.62 8.20
CA PHE A 127 -12.25 0.10 9.09
C PHE A 127 -11.92 -0.71 10.35
N LEU A 128 -12.94 -1.32 10.97
CA LEU A 128 -12.78 -2.20 12.14
C LEU A 128 -11.97 -3.46 11.81
N ALA A 129 -12.27 -4.12 10.68
CA ALA A 129 -11.55 -5.30 10.23
C ALA A 129 -10.06 -5.02 9.97
N ALA A 130 -9.73 -3.79 9.55
CA ALA A 130 -8.36 -3.33 9.37
C ALA A 130 -7.69 -2.82 10.67
N GLY A 131 -8.36 -2.93 11.83
CA GLY A 131 -7.84 -2.46 13.12
C GLY A 131 -7.80 -0.93 13.25
N GLY A 132 -8.72 -0.22 12.58
CA GLY A 132 -8.68 1.22 12.37
C GLY A 132 -8.47 2.06 13.62
N TYR A 133 -9.22 1.82 14.71
CA TYR A 133 -9.04 2.59 15.96
C TYR A 133 -7.68 2.37 16.60
N ALA A 134 -7.15 1.14 16.57
CA ALA A 134 -5.81 0.84 17.05
C ALA A 134 -4.75 1.52 16.16
N ALA A 135 -4.94 1.47 14.84
CA ALA A 135 -4.06 2.13 13.88
C ALA A 135 -4.04 3.65 14.05
N GLU A 136 -5.17 4.27 14.38
CA GLU A 136 -5.25 5.70 14.68
C GLU A 136 -4.44 6.08 15.92
N ALA A 137 -4.56 5.30 17.01
CA ALA A 137 -3.81 5.51 18.23
C ALA A 137 -2.30 5.33 18.01
N GLU A 138 -1.92 4.30 17.25
CA GLU A 138 -0.52 4.07 16.86
C GLU A 138 0.03 5.17 15.98
N ALA A 139 -0.76 5.63 14.99
CA ALA A 139 -0.36 6.74 14.11
C ALA A 139 -0.12 8.03 14.89
N ALA A 140 -0.98 8.33 15.87
CA ALA A 140 -0.80 9.48 16.76
C ALA A 140 0.48 9.35 17.59
N THR A 141 0.77 8.16 18.11
CA THR A 141 1.98 7.87 18.88
C THR A 141 3.24 8.02 18.01
N ILE A 142 3.24 7.46 16.80
CA ILE A 142 4.36 7.58 15.86
C ILE A 142 4.60 9.05 15.50
N ALA A 143 3.53 9.79 15.16
CA ALA A 143 3.64 11.21 14.80
C ALA A 143 4.20 12.05 15.97
N SER A 144 3.79 11.77 17.21
CA SER A 144 4.30 12.43 18.40
C SER A 144 5.79 12.14 18.67
N ASN A 145 6.27 10.96 18.31
CA ASN A 145 7.68 10.58 18.50
C ASN A 145 8.62 11.18 17.44
N LEU A 146 8.05 11.76 16.36
CA LEU A 146 8.81 12.36 15.26
C LEU A 146 8.91 13.90 15.38
N SER A 147 8.24 14.51 16.35
CA SER A 147 8.16 15.97 16.56
C SER A 147 9.18 16.50 17.59
#